data_82a80355f1ffef075a5ef66a5a0b2c4c
#
_entry.id   82a80355f1ffef075a5ef66a5a0b2c4c
#
_cell.length_a   1.000
_cell.length_b   1.000
_cell.length_c   1.000
_cell.angle_alpha   90.00
_cell.angle_beta   90.00
_cell.angle_gamma   90.00
#
_symmetry.space_group_name_H-M   'P 1'
#
loop_
_entity.id
_entity.type
_entity.pdbx_description
1 polymer ?
#
loop_
_entity_poly.entity_id
_entity_poly.type
_entity_poly.pdbx_seq_one_letter_code
_entity_poly.pdbx_strand_id
1 'polypeptide(L)'
;MRPFFFLLLGVLFHGNVLRAAEESTAWKSSLIRFSRPAEWKETRPQKGTGDNSWAKDATPIGNGRIGALIYGGVEKDRLELTEISMWSGGFCSAEVKDKGPDSVKFGSYQPFGTLEITYPAAENVQDYKRTLDVAEALASVSYNSGGVRYRREYFASVPHQVVSMTVQGDRPRSVEASFRLATLHPQDRITATAGGGRD
;
A
#
# COMPACT_ATOMS: atom_id res chain seq x y z
N MET A 1 -59.61 -15.09 2.74
CA MET A 1 -59.33 -13.67 2.91
C MET A 1 -57.88 -13.47 3.33
N ARG A 2 -57.03 -13.19 2.40
CA ARG A 2 -55.70 -12.56 2.44
C ARG A 2 -55.10 -12.67 1.06
N PRO A 3 -54.97 -11.61 0.32
CA PRO A 3 -53.68 -11.27 -0.26
C PRO A 3 -53.56 -9.75 -0.41
N PHE A 4 -52.74 -9.07 0.35
CA PHE A 4 -52.36 -7.68 0.07
C PHE A 4 -51.06 -7.24 0.75
N PHE A 5 -50.12 -8.14 0.93
CA PHE A 5 -48.86 -7.78 1.63
C PHE A 5 -47.59 -8.04 0.84
N PHE A 6 -47.64 -8.43 -0.42
CA PHE A 6 -46.46 -8.80 -1.21
C PHE A 6 -46.05 -7.80 -2.29
N LEU A 7 -46.79 -6.72 -2.50
CA LEU A 7 -46.48 -5.81 -3.62
C LEU A 7 -45.64 -4.58 -3.22
N LEU A 8 -45.47 -4.27 -1.91
CA LEU A 8 -44.75 -3.08 -1.47
C LEU A 8 -43.24 -3.31 -1.24
N LEU A 9 -42.76 -4.57 -1.12
CA LEU A 9 -41.36 -4.89 -0.90
C LEU A 9 -40.51 -4.92 -2.17
N GLY A 10 -41.16 -5.11 -3.34
CA GLY A 10 -40.47 -5.18 -4.63
C GLY A 10 -40.00 -3.83 -5.18
N VAL A 11 -40.70 -2.75 -4.85
CA VAL A 11 -40.43 -1.41 -5.40
C VAL A 11 -39.26 -0.72 -4.67
N LEU A 12 -39.08 -1.00 -3.38
CA LEU A 12 -37.95 -0.46 -2.58
C LEU A 12 -36.59 -1.09 -2.93
N PHE A 13 -36.60 -2.33 -3.42
CA PHE A 13 -35.36 -3.00 -3.81
C PHE A 13 -34.79 -2.50 -5.15
N HIS A 14 -35.64 -2.11 -6.09
CA HIS A 14 -35.20 -1.60 -7.41
C HIS A 14 -34.60 -0.19 -7.31
N GLY A 15 -35.12 0.67 -6.47
CA GLY A 15 -34.59 2.02 -6.29
C GLY A 15 -33.19 2.06 -5.66
N ASN A 16 -32.93 1.20 -4.68
CA ASN A 16 -31.64 1.15 -4.02
C ASN A 16 -30.54 0.47 -4.85
N VAL A 17 -30.89 -0.53 -5.67
CA VAL A 17 -29.93 -1.19 -6.56
C VAL A 17 -29.51 -0.27 -7.70
N LEU A 18 -30.42 0.51 -8.26
CA LEU A 18 -30.10 1.48 -9.31
C LEU A 18 -29.26 2.64 -8.75
N ARG A 19 -29.54 3.11 -7.54
CA ARG A 19 -28.73 4.16 -6.90
C ARG A 19 -27.33 3.69 -6.55
N ALA A 20 -27.19 2.47 -6.04
CA ALA A 20 -25.86 1.88 -5.78
C ALA A 20 -25.07 1.65 -7.08
N ALA A 21 -25.73 1.31 -8.19
CA ALA A 21 -25.09 1.17 -9.49
C ALA A 21 -24.67 2.52 -10.10
N GLU A 22 -25.45 3.58 -9.91
CA GLU A 22 -25.08 4.94 -10.33
C GLU A 22 -23.94 5.53 -9.48
N GLU A 23 -23.96 5.32 -8.17
CA GLU A 23 -22.85 5.72 -7.28
C GLU A 23 -21.56 4.97 -7.65
N SER A 24 -21.61 3.68 -7.97
CA SER A 24 -20.43 2.92 -8.39
C SER A 24 -19.84 3.39 -9.73
N THR A 25 -20.64 3.98 -10.60
CA THR A 25 -20.18 4.55 -11.89
C THR A 25 -19.52 5.91 -11.73
N ALA A 26 -19.95 6.72 -10.78
CA ALA A 26 -19.36 8.05 -10.54
C ALA A 26 -17.91 7.97 -10.03
N TRP A 27 -17.52 6.91 -9.32
CA TRP A 27 -16.18 6.73 -8.76
C TRP A 27 -15.18 6.06 -9.71
N LYS A 28 -15.62 5.57 -10.86
CA LYS A 28 -14.71 4.98 -11.88
C LYS A 28 -13.71 5.97 -12.48
N SER A 29 -13.94 7.29 -12.30
CA SER A 29 -13.01 8.35 -12.67
C SER A 29 -11.85 8.53 -11.67
N SER A 30 -11.90 7.90 -10.51
CA SER A 30 -10.91 8.03 -9.42
C SER A 30 -9.72 7.06 -9.52
N LEU A 31 -9.52 6.45 -10.67
CA LEU A 31 -8.46 5.48 -10.91
C LEU A 31 -7.20 6.17 -11.43
N ILE A 32 -6.14 6.18 -10.63
CA ILE A 32 -4.82 6.66 -11.02
C ILE A 32 -4.06 5.49 -11.67
N ARG A 33 -3.39 5.73 -12.79
CA ARG A 33 -2.70 4.70 -13.58
C ARG A 33 -1.27 5.10 -13.89
N PHE A 34 -0.39 4.12 -13.80
CA PHE A 34 1.02 4.20 -14.17
C PHE A 34 1.36 3.03 -15.09
N SER A 35 2.20 3.28 -16.10
CA SER A 35 2.67 2.28 -17.08
C SER A 35 4.04 1.70 -16.74
N ARG A 36 4.61 2.05 -15.58
CA ARG A 36 5.92 1.59 -15.11
C ARG A 36 5.94 1.42 -13.59
N PRO A 37 6.87 0.62 -13.04
CA PRO A 37 7.18 0.63 -11.61
C PRO A 37 7.60 2.03 -11.14
N ALA A 38 7.42 2.31 -9.85
CA ALA A 38 8.02 3.48 -9.24
C ALA A 38 9.54 3.30 -9.13
N GLU A 39 10.27 4.37 -9.33
CA GLU A 39 11.72 4.37 -9.11
C GLU A 39 12.02 4.55 -7.62
N TRP A 40 13.03 3.85 -7.13
CA TRP A 40 13.57 4.05 -5.80
C TRP A 40 15.10 3.93 -5.84
N LYS A 41 15.76 4.69 -4.99
CA LYS A 41 17.21 4.64 -4.85
C LYS A 41 17.58 3.90 -3.58
N GLU A 42 18.56 3.03 -3.67
CA GLU A 42 19.07 2.28 -2.51
C GLU A 42 19.77 3.18 -1.49
N THR A 43 20.30 4.31 -1.95
CA THR A 43 20.96 5.29 -1.10
C THR A 43 19.97 6.25 -0.48
N ARG A 44 20.03 6.43 0.84
CA ARG A 44 19.29 7.51 1.51
C ARG A 44 19.61 8.84 0.83
N PRO A 45 18.57 9.70 0.61
CA PRO A 45 18.86 11.06 0.21
C PRO A 45 19.80 11.69 1.23
N GLN A 46 20.93 12.20 0.78
CA GLN A 46 21.77 13.03 1.64
C GLN A 46 20.96 14.25 2.03
N LYS A 47 21.15 14.72 3.27
CA LYS A 47 20.47 15.92 3.78
C LYS A 47 20.60 17.06 2.75
N GLY A 48 19.49 17.51 2.17
CA GLY A 48 19.47 18.60 1.20
C GLY A 48 19.44 18.22 -0.29
N THR A 49 19.48 16.94 -0.66
CA THR A 49 19.47 16.55 -2.09
C THR A 49 18.09 16.51 -2.73
N GLY A 50 17.02 16.71 -1.96
CA GLY A 50 15.66 16.84 -2.48
C GLY A 50 15.12 15.64 -3.26
N ASP A 51 15.68 14.43 -3.04
CA ASP A 51 15.16 13.22 -3.66
C ASP A 51 13.82 12.83 -3.05
N ASN A 52 12.75 13.29 -3.69
CA ASN A 52 11.37 13.00 -3.35
C ASN A 52 10.76 11.96 -4.31
N SER A 53 11.57 11.05 -4.85
CA SER A 53 11.09 10.03 -5.82
C SER A 53 9.94 9.21 -5.24
N TRP A 54 9.99 8.86 -3.95
CA TRP A 54 8.91 8.18 -3.24
C TRP A 54 7.58 8.97 -3.28
N ALA A 55 7.64 10.29 -3.10
CA ALA A 55 6.45 11.14 -3.09
C ALA A 55 5.85 11.37 -4.48
N LYS A 56 6.64 11.19 -5.53
CA LYS A 56 6.21 11.44 -6.91
C LYS A 56 5.65 10.20 -7.57
N ASP A 57 6.23 9.05 -7.29
CA ASP A 57 5.99 7.84 -8.08
C ASP A 57 5.31 6.73 -7.28
N ALA A 58 5.59 6.56 -5.98
CA ALA A 58 5.02 5.46 -5.20
C ALA A 58 3.51 5.60 -5.01
N THR A 59 2.81 4.49 -4.94
CA THR A 59 1.35 4.44 -4.74
C THR A 59 1.05 4.30 -3.24
N PRO A 60 0.41 5.30 -2.61
CA PRO A 60 0.09 5.23 -1.19
C PRO A 60 -1.18 4.43 -0.90
N ILE A 61 -1.15 3.64 0.16
CA ILE A 61 -2.32 3.05 0.81
C ILE A 61 -2.26 3.28 2.31
N GLY A 62 -3.39 3.28 2.99
CA GLY A 62 -3.41 3.45 4.44
C GLY A 62 -4.82 3.37 5.04
N ASN A 63 -4.89 3.14 6.35
CA ASN A 63 -6.14 3.06 7.11
C ASN A 63 -6.24 4.10 8.23
N GLY A 64 -5.37 5.12 8.21
CA GLY A 64 -5.30 6.16 9.23
C GLY A 64 -4.33 5.83 10.39
N ARG A 65 -3.95 4.56 10.59
CA ARG A 65 -2.96 4.14 11.58
C ARG A 65 -1.68 3.61 10.93
N ILE A 66 -1.83 2.64 10.05
CA ILE A 66 -0.73 2.07 9.27
C ILE A 66 -0.90 2.42 7.80
N GLY A 67 0.20 2.55 7.11
CA GLY A 67 0.23 2.83 5.69
C GLY A 67 1.41 2.17 5.00
N ALA A 68 1.35 2.14 3.69
CA ALA A 68 2.44 1.67 2.85
C ALA A 68 2.54 2.49 1.56
N LEU A 69 3.76 2.63 1.07
CA LEU A 69 4.07 3.12 -0.26
C LEU A 69 4.44 1.92 -1.14
N ILE A 70 3.70 1.70 -2.21
CA ILE A 70 3.86 0.58 -3.13
C ILE A 70 4.66 1.04 -4.34
N TYR A 71 5.79 0.39 -4.61
CA TYR A 71 6.65 0.71 -5.75
C TYR A 71 6.30 -0.12 -6.99
N GLY A 72 5.84 -1.34 -6.81
CA GLY A 72 5.33 -2.20 -7.87
C GLY A 72 6.40 -2.75 -8.80
N GLY A 73 7.62 -2.97 -8.32
CA GLY A 73 8.70 -3.55 -9.09
C GLY A 73 8.38 -4.97 -9.58
N VAL A 74 8.93 -5.40 -10.70
CA VAL A 74 8.64 -6.72 -11.28
C VAL A 74 9.49 -7.82 -10.65
N GLU A 75 10.80 -7.70 -10.68
CA GLU A 75 11.74 -8.68 -10.08
C GLU A 75 12.05 -8.35 -8.62
N LYS A 76 12.16 -7.06 -8.33
CA LYS A 76 12.36 -6.55 -6.97
C LYS A 76 11.28 -5.53 -6.69
N ASP A 77 10.45 -5.82 -5.71
CA ASP A 77 9.42 -4.89 -5.23
C ASP A 77 9.74 -4.40 -3.82
N ARG A 78 9.17 -3.27 -3.48
CA ARG A 78 9.40 -2.62 -2.21
C ARG A 78 8.10 -2.01 -1.70
N LEU A 79 7.83 -2.21 -0.41
CA LEU A 79 6.81 -1.49 0.33
C LEU A 79 7.49 -0.73 1.47
N GLU A 80 7.37 0.57 1.50
CA GLU A 80 7.77 1.38 2.66
C GLU A 80 6.59 1.48 3.61
N LEU A 81 6.79 0.97 4.82
CA LEU A 81 5.76 0.88 5.84
C LEU A 81 5.84 2.04 6.81
N THR A 82 4.69 2.54 7.23
CA THR A 82 4.56 3.60 8.21
C THR A 82 3.54 3.23 9.29
N GLU A 83 3.72 3.77 10.51
CA GLU A 83 2.78 3.62 11.61
C GLU A 83 2.73 4.94 12.40
N ILE A 84 1.53 5.42 12.71
CA ILE A 84 1.29 6.80 13.20
C ILE A 84 1.99 7.13 14.52
N SER A 85 2.27 6.14 15.37
CA SER A 85 2.93 6.36 16.66
C SER A 85 4.47 6.43 16.58
N MET A 86 5.05 6.21 15.40
CA MET A 86 6.51 6.19 15.21
C MET A 86 7.08 7.60 15.16
N TRP A 87 7.33 8.18 16.32
CA TRP A 87 7.95 9.50 16.47
C TRP A 87 9.21 9.42 17.30
N SER A 88 10.24 10.19 16.91
CA SER A 88 11.42 10.47 17.72
C SER A 88 11.29 11.85 18.35
N GLY A 89 11.93 12.04 19.50
CA GLY A 89 11.92 13.31 20.20
C GLY A 89 11.07 13.29 21.46
N GLY A 90 11.16 14.33 22.24
CA GLY A 90 10.49 14.48 23.52
C GLY A 90 9.79 15.83 23.64
N PHE A 91 9.30 16.12 24.83
CA PHE A 91 8.63 17.36 25.13
C PHE A 91 9.62 18.53 24.95
N CYS A 92 9.33 19.46 24.05
CA CYS A 92 10.07 20.71 23.95
C CYS A 92 9.70 21.61 25.12
N SER A 93 10.55 21.69 26.16
CA SER A 93 10.39 22.72 27.19
C SER A 93 10.69 24.08 26.59
N ALA A 94 9.92 25.11 26.98
CA ALA A 94 10.05 26.47 26.50
C ALA A 94 11.40 27.17 26.82
N GLU A 95 12.31 26.48 27.51
CA GLU A 95 13.63 27.00 27.90
C GLU A 95 14.70 26.96 26.77
N VAL A 96 14.34 26.50 25.58
CA VAL A 96 15.27 26.44 24.42
C VAL A 96 15.34 27.78 23.66
N LYS A 97 15.06 28.90 24.32
CA LYS A 97 15.00 30.23 23.67
C LYS A 97 16.33 30.79 23.16
N ASP A 98 17.47 30.24 23.59
CA ASP A 98 18.78 30.90 23.30
C ASP A 98 19.74 30.08 22.41
N LYS A 99 19.33 28.99 21.85
CA LYS A 99 20.19 28.24 20.94
C LYS A 99 19.53 28.23 19.58
N GLY A 100 20.13 28.87 18.59
CA GLY A 100 19.63 29.07 17.24
C GLY A 100 18.78 27.97 16.61
N PRO A 101 18.26 28.12 15.40
CA PRO A 101 17.25 27.23 14.81
C PRO A 101 17.62 25.75 14.80
N ASP A 102 18.89 25.39 14.91
CA ASP A 102 19.38 24.02 14.97
C ASP A 102 19.27 23.36 16.35
N SER A 103 18.87 24.09 17.38
CA SER A 103 18.82 23.59 18.77
C SER A 103 17.46 23.07 19.21
N VAL A 104 16.41 23.36 18.48
CA VAL A 104 15.06 22.87 18.78
C VAL A 104 14.94 21.46 18.19
N LYS A 105 15.10 20.46 19.02
CA LYS A 105 14.87 19.06 18.64
C LYS A 105 13.37 18.79 18.64
N PHE A 106 12.69 19.22 17.59
CA PHE A 106 11.32 18.78 17.34
C PHE A 106 11.30 17.27 17.14
N GLY A 107 10.27 16.60 17.64
CA GLY A 107 10.00 15.23 17.27
C GLY A 107 9.87 15.10 15.76
N SER A 108 10.39 14.04 15.19
CA SER A 108 10.23 13.73 13.77
C SER A 108 9.59 12.36 13.60
N TYR A 109 8.76 12.26 12.56
CA TYR A 109 8.17 10.99 12.16
C TYR A 109 9.28 10.04 11.69
N GLN A 110 9.20 8.79 12.13
CA GLN A 110 10.18 7.77 11.81
C GLN A 110 9.56 6.70 10.90
N PRO A 111 10.29 6.18 9.92
CA PRO A 111 9.82 5.06 9.12
C PRO A 111 9.69 3.82 10.01
N PHE A 112 8.62 3.05 9.82
CA PHE A 112 8.42 1.78 10.53
C PHE A 112 9.40 0.72 10.00
N GLY A 113 9.48 0.56 8.69
CA GLY A 113 10.35 -0.40 8.03
C GLY A 113 10.05 -0.52 6.54
N THR A 114 10.75 -1.44 5.91
CA THR A 114 10.62 -1.73 4.50
C THR A 114 10.43 -3.22 4.30
N LEU A 115 9.39 -3.61 3.56
CA LEU A 115 9.24 -4.96 3.05
C LEU A 115 9.85 -5.01 1.65
N GLU A 116 10.92 -5.76 1.50
CA GLU A 116 11.56 -6.06 0.22
C GLU A 116 11.07 -7.42 -0.27
N ILE A 117 10.68 -7.49 -1.53
CA ILE A 117 10.15 -8.70 -2.14
C ILE A 117 10.97 -8.98 -3.39
N THR A 118 11.50 -10.19 -3.47
CA THR A 118 12.27 -10.64 -4.63
C THR A 118 11.51 -11.76 -5.31
N TYR A 119 11.24 -11.58 -6.60
CA TYR A 119 10.65 -12.56 -7.49
C TYR A 119 11.73 -13.14 -8.40
N PRO A 120 11.51 -14.29 -9.06
CA PRO A 120 12.38 -14.80 -10.10
C PRO A 120 12.59 -13.77 -11.23
N ALA A 121 13.68 -13.93 -11.97
CA ALA A 121 13.96 -13.09 -13.13
C ALA A 121 12.79 -13.07 -14.11
N ALA A 122 12.40 -11.87 -14.54
CA ALA A 122 11.28 -11.69 -15.44
C ALA A 122 11.73 -11.80 -16.89
N GLU A 123 10.95 -12.53 -17.69
CA GLU A 123 11.19 -12.69 -19.11
C GLU A 123 10.15 -11.90 -19.91
N ASN A 124 10.61 -11.01 -20.77
CA ASN A 124 9.78 -10.30 -21.74
C ASN A 124 8.54 -9.67 -21.11
N VAL A 125 8.75 -8.72 -20.19
CA VAL A 125 7.66 -8.03 -19.46
C VAL A 125 6.82 -7.19 -20.41
N GLN A 126 5.52 -7.44 -20.44
CA GLN A 126 4.55 -6.75 -21.27
C GLN A 126 3.33 -6.31 -20.45
N ASP A 127 2.58 -5.34 -20.98
CA ASP A 127 1.29 -4.87 -20.43
C ASP A 127 1.36 -4.45 -18.96
N TYR A 128 2.49 -3.91 -18.52
CA TYR A 128 2.65 -3.46 -17.15
C TYR A 128 1.64 -2.35 -16.83
N LYS A 129 0.94 -2.52 -15.72
CA LYS A 129 0.01 -1.53 -15.16
C LYS A 129 0.14 -1.51 -13.64
N ARG A 130 0.29 -0.32 -13.08
CA ARG A 130 0.15 -0.07 -11.66
C ARG A 130 -0.97 0.93 -11.46
N THR A 131 -1.91 0.62 -10.58
CA THR A 131 -3.10 1.46 -10.38
C THR A 131 -3.37 1.71 -8.91
N LEU A 132 -3.99 2.85 -8.63
CA LEU A 132 -4.63 3.15 -7.36
C LEU A 132 -6.10 3.46 -7.63
N ASP A 133 -6.98 2.62 -7.13
CA ASP A 133 -8.40 2.89 -7.07
C ASP A 133 -8.69 3.61 -5.76
N VAL A 134 -8.95 4.91 -5.84
CA VAL A 134 -9.17 5.75 -4.66
C VAL A 134 -10.54 5.44 -4.02
N ALA A 135 -11.52 5.03 -4.82
CA ALA A 135 -12.85 4.70 -4.32
C ALA A 135 -12.84 3.41 -3.49
N GLU A 136 -12.10 2.40 -3.96
CA GLU A 136 -11.98 1.10 -3.28
C GLU A 136 -10.81 1.05 -2.30
N ALA A 137 -9.98 2.11 -2.23
CA ALA A 137 -8.72 2.15 -1.46
C ALA A 137 -7.80 0.97 -1.78
N LEU A 138 -7.74 0.57 -3.06
CA LEU A 138 -7.05 -0.60 -3.56
C LEU A 138 -5.92 -0.20 -4.51
N ALA A 139 -4.70 -0.57 -4.20
CA ALA A 139 -3.59 -0.51 -5.14
C ALA A 139 -3.43 -1.85 -5.85
N SER A 140 -3.09 -1.84 -7.13
CA SER A 140 -2.81 -3.06 -7.87
C SER A 140 -1.64 -2.92 -8.84
N VAL A 141 -0.99 -4.04 -9.12
CA VAL A 141 0.06 -4.18 -10.14
C VAL A 141 -0.28 -5.39 -10.99
N SER A 142 -0.24 -5.23 -12.31
CA SER A 142 -0.42 -6.34 -13.23
C SER A 142 0.56 -6.27 -14.39
N TYR A 143 1.03 -7.40 -14.86
CA TYR A 143 1.92 -7.52 -16.02
C TYR A 143 1.91 -8.96 -16.55
N ASN A 144 2.41 -9.13 -17.76
CA ASN A 144 2.68 -10.44 -18.35
C ASN A 144 4.20 -10.67 -18.34
N SER A 145 4.66 -11.87 -17.99
CA SER A 145 6.05 -12.28 -18.04
C SER A 145 6.16 -13.78 -18.28
N GLY A 146 7.02 -14.23 -19.19
CA GLY A 146 7.20 -15.65 -19.50
C GLY A 146 5.90 -16.37 -19.89
N GLY A 147 4.94 -15.66 -20.48
CA GLY A 147 3.63 -16.18 -20.85
C GLY A 147 2.67 -16.41 -19.66
N VAL A 148 2.98 -15.88 -18.48
CA VAL A 148 2.12 -15.87 -17.30
C VAL A 148 1.64 -14.47 -17.03
N ARG A 149 0.36 -14.31 -16.73
CA ARG A 149 -0.21 -13.05 -16.24
C ARG A 149 -0.13 -13.02 -14.73
N TYR A 150 0.57 -12.01 -14.20
CA TYR A 150 0.67 -11.75 -12.78
C TYR A 150 -0.24 -10.60 -12.36
N ARG A 151 -0.84 -10.72 -11.16
CA ARG A 151 -1.60 -9.66 -10.50
C ARG A 151 -1.24 -9.61 -9.03
N ARG A 152 -0.99 -8.41 -8.54
CA ARG A 152 -0.81 -8.12 -7.11
C ARG A 152 -1.82 -7.07 -6.69
N GLU A 153 -2.39 -7.23 -5.51
CA GLU A 153 -3.33 -6.28 -4.92
C GLU A 153 -2.90 -5.95 -3.50
N TYR A 154 -3.09 -4.71 -3.11
CA TYR A 154 -2.64 -4.18 -1.84
C TYR A 154 -3.72 -3.29 -1.25
N PHE A 155 -4.05 -3.49 0.02
CA PHE A 155 -4.94 -2.61 0.77
C PHE A 155 -4.57 -2.57 2.25
N ALA A 156 -5.03 -1.54 2.96
CA ALA A 156 -4.86 -1.41 4.40
C ALA A 156 -6.22 -1.61 5.09
N SER A 157 -6.33 -2.69 5.86
CA SER A 157 -7.57 -3.06 6.55
C SER A 157 -7.75 -2.21 7.82
N VAL A 158 -8.89 -1.53 7.94
CA VAL A 158 -9.27 -0.79 9.16
C VAL A 158 -9.61 -1.75 10.31
N PRO A 159 -10.49 -2.76 10.15
CA PRO A 159 -10.87 -3.62 11.26
C PRO A 159 -9.73 -4.50 11.77
N HIS A 160 -8.82 -4.94 10.90
CA HIS A 160 -7.73 -5.83 11.26
C HIS A 160 -6.41 -5.12 11.55
N GLN A 161 -6.31 -3.81 11.22
CA GLN A 161 -5.10 -3.02 11.42
C GLN A 161 -3.85 -3.64 10.78
N VAL A 162 -3.99 -4.12 9.55
CA VAL A 162 -2.92 -4.75 8.75
C VAL A 162 -2.85 -4.16 7.35
N VAL A 163 -1.67 -4.18 6.76
CA VAL A 163 -1.48 -4.07 5.31
C VAL A 163 -1.55 -5.48 4.73
N SER A 164 -2.47 -5.69 3.80
CA SER A 164 -2.66 -6.96 3.10
C SER A 164 -2.09 -6.87 1.69
N MET A 165 -1.46 -7.95 1.26
CA MET A 165 -0.99 -8.13 -0.10
C MET A 165 -1.38 -9.50 -0.61
N THR A 166 -1.94 -9.56 -1.82
CA THR A 166 -2.15 -10.81 -2.56
C THR A 166 -1.27 -10.84 -3.80
N VAL A 167 -0.78 -12.02 -4.14
CA VAL A 167 -0.02 -12.27 -5.37
C VAL A 167 -0.63 -13.44 -6.10
N GLN A 168 -0.96 -13.26 -7.37
CA GLN A 168 -1.61 -14.27 -8.19
C GLN A 168 -0.91 -14.39 -9.54
N GLY A 169 -0.83 -15.61 -10.05
CA GLY A 169 -0.49 -15.91 -11.43
C GLY A 169 -1.60 -16.74 -12.05
N ASP A 170 -1.82 -16.60 -13.35
CA ASP A 170 -2.88 -17.32 -14.08
C ASP A 170 -2.54 -18.80 -14.36
N ARG A 171 -1.37 -19.27 -13.90
CA ARG A 171 -0.95 -20.66 -13.99
C ARG A 171 -0.66 -21.25 -12.61
N PRO A 172 -0.96 -22.53 -12.36
CA PRO A 172 -0.59 -23.19 -11.12
C PRO A 172 0.92 -23.12 -10.86
N ARG A 173 1.30 -22.89 -9.62
CA ARG A 173 2.71 -22.85 -9.17
C ARG A 173 3.59 -21.81 -9.89
N SER A 174 2.99 -20.77 -10.46
CA SER A 174 3.74 -19.70 -11.14
C SER A 174 4.22 -18.59 -10.18
N VAL A 175 3.76 -18.56 -8.94
CA VAL A 175 4.14 -17.56 -7.96
C VAL A 175 5.25 -18.12 -7.07
N GLU A 176 6.41 -17.47 -7.13
CA GLU A 176 7.52 -17.68 -6.23
C GLU A 176 8.00 -16.30 -5.75
N ALA A 177 8.24 -16.14 -4.45
CA ALA A 177 8.71 -14.89 -3.89
C ALA A 177 9.49 -15.10 -2.59
N SER A 178 10.51 -14.29 -2.39
CA SER A 178 11.24 -14.17 -1.13
C SER A 178 10.92 -12.81 -0.49
N PHE A 179 10.67 -12.82 0.82
CA PHE A 179 10.32 -11.64 1.60
C PHE A 179 11.41 -11.33 2.61
N ARG A 180 11.78 -10.06 2.70
CA ARG A 180 12.71 -9.54 3.69
C ARG A 180 12.14 -8.29 4.32
N LEU A 181 11.96 -8.31 5.65
CA LEU A 181 11.64 -7.12 6.40
C LEU A 181 12.94 -6.44 6.85
N ALA A 182 13.14 -5.20 6.45
CA ALA A 182 14.25 -4.36 6.83
C ALA A 182 13.77 -3.18 7.67
N THR A 183 14.59 -2.76 8.64
CA THR A 183 14.28 -1.61 9.48
C THR A 183 15.55 -0.81 9.75
N LEU A 184 15.37 0.48 10.08
CA LEU A 184 16.43 1.40 10.49
C LEU A 184 16.58 1.48 12.00
N HIS A 185 15.65 0.86 12.73
CA HIS A 185 15.68 0.83 14.19
C HIS A 185 16.65 -0.26 14.70
N PRO A 186 17.17 -0.12 15.93
CA PRO A 186 18.02 -1.15 16.54
C PRO A 186 17.31 -2.51 16.54
N GLN A 187 17.98 -3.54 16.03
CA GLN A 187 17.39 -4.86 15.80
C GLN A 187 17.12 -5.64 17.10
N ASP A 188 17.76 -5.27 18.19
CA ASP A 188 17.52 -5.83 19.53
C ASP A 188 16.10 -5.56 20.08
N ARG A 189 15.37 -4.62 19.46
CA ARG A 189 13.99 -4.24 19.82
C ARG A 189 12.93 -4.74 18.85
N ILE A 190 13.31 -5.59 17.89
CA ILE A 190 12.42 -6.04 16.83
C ILE A 190 12.36 -7.56 16.85
N THR A 191 11.14 -8.08 16.99
CA THR A 191 10.86 -9.50 16.86
C THR A 191 9.98 -9.72 15.65
N ALA A 192 10.41 -10.58 14.73
CA ALA A 192 9.60 -11.04 13.62
C ALA A 192 9.19 -12.48 13.87
N THR A 193 7.89 -12.76 13.76
CA THR A 193 7.36 -14.12 13.85
C THR A 193 6.72 -14.48 12.52
N ALA A 194 7.19 -15.56 11.91
CA ALA A 194 6.55 -16.12 10.72
C ALA A 194 5.46 -17.10 11.16
N GLY A 195 4.21 -16.82 10.76
CA GLY A 195 3.09 -17.76 10.89
C GLY A 195 2.83 -18.42 9.53
N GLY A 196 2.88 -19.73 9.43
CA GLY A 196 2.50 -20.48 8.23
C GLY A 196 1.14 -21.15 8.45
N GLY A 197 0.11 -20.75 7.66
CA GLY A 197 -1.09 -21.55 7.46
C GLY A 197 -0.80 -22.56 6.34
N ARG A 198 -1.07 -23.84 6.58
CA ARG A 198 -1.18 -24.82 5.49
C ARG A 198 -2.68 -25.00 5.25
N ASP A 199 -3.12 -24.60 4.08
CA ASP A 199 -4.41 -25.00 3.51
C ASP A 199 -4.22 -26.24 2.66
#